data_789d6a9568e462b7d44924f29824dc67
#
_entry.id   789d6a9568e462b7d44924f29824dc67
#
_cell.length_a   1.000
_cell.length_b   1.000
_cell.length_c   1.000
_cell.angle_alpha   90.00
_cell.angle_beta   90.00
_cell.angle_gamma   90.00
#
_symmetry.space_group_name_H-M   'P 1'
#
loop_
_entity.id
_entity.type
_entity.pdbx_description
1 polymer ?
#
loop_
_entity_poly.entity_id
_entity_poly.type
_entity_poly.pdbx_seq_one_letter_code
_entity_poly.pdbx_strand_id
1 'polypeptide(L)'
;VEVVAERLPLTLHAYRLLTAAATPLAPVLVSYRLKHGKELPERLTERYGESTVARPPGPLVWVHGASVGELLAVIPLIERICEKDFAVLCTSGTVTSANLAEQRLPKGAIHQFVILDTPRFVDRFFDHWKPDLAIFVESDLWPNLIVTSAGRGIPLILVNGRLSERSFNRWRRVPGTIAALLGCFDLCLAQSDAHAGRYRDLGASHIVTTGNLKLDVPEPPAQADGLAALKAAVGERTIIAGASTHAGEETMLVEAHRRLRGAFPRLLTMIAPRHPDRGPGILEIAHAAGLDATLRSRGELPGSETEIYIADTLGELGLIYRLAPIVFVGGSLASHGGQNPIEPIKLGAAILHGPNVWNFAEIYAALGNSHGAQEVTDAGTFAERVGAWLQDANERRTVAKAARETVAALGGGLERTLAALEPYLMQIRLERRASNA
;
A
#
# COMPACT_ATOMS: atom_id res chain seq x y z
N VAL A 1 -5.01 25.98 22.91
CA VAL A 1 -4.67 24.66 23.48
C VAL A 1 -5.72 24.18 24.48
N GLU A 2 -6.28 25.04 25.34
CA GLU A 2 -7.35 24.66 26.28
C GLU A 2 -8.72 24.35 25.65
N VAL A 3 -9.01 24.87 24.48
CA VAL A 3 -10.35 24.80 23.85
C VAL A 3 -10.71 23.39 23.33
N VAL A 4 -9.74 22.55 22.96
CA VAL A 4 -10.00 21.19 22.42
C VAL A 4 -10.25 20.19 23.55
N ALA A 5 -9.56 20.32 24.68
CA ALA A 5 -9.71 19.41 25.82
C ALA A 5 -11.07 19.51 26.53
N GLU A 6 -11.68 20.71 26.58
CA GLU A 6 -12.96 20.93 27.27
C GLU A 6 -14.20 20.39 26.51
N ARG A 7 -14.07 19.96 25.25
CA ARG A 7 -15.20 19.53 24.41
C ARG A 7 -15.14 18.08 23.95
N LEU A 8 -14.24 17.28 24.51
CA LEU A 8 -14.19 15.86 24.12
C LEU A 8 -15.43 15.11 24.63
N PRO A 9 -16.07 14.30 23.79
CA PRO A 9 -17.20 13.47 24.21
C PRO A 9 -16.76 12.44 25.27
N LEU A 10 -17.70 12.04 26.14
CA LEU A 10 -17.44 11.08 27.22
C LEU A 10 -16.80 9.78 26.72
N THR A 11 -17.11 9.36 25.52
CA THR A 11 -16.52 8.17 24.87
C THR A 11 -15.00 8.31 24.66
N LEU A 12 -14.51 9.48 24.27
CA LEU A 12 -13.07 9.72 24.13
C LEU A 12 -12.38 9.86 25.49
N HIS A 13 -13.03 10.48 26.48
CA HIS A 13 -12.52 10.47 27.85
C HIS A 13 -12.42 9.05 28.41
N ALA A 14 -13.46 8.23 28.23
CA ALA A 14 -13.44 6.82 28.64
C ALA A 14 -12.31 6.04 27.93
N TYR A 15 -12.13 6.24 26.60
CA TYR A 15 -11.04 5.62 25.86
C TYR A 15 -9.67 6.00 26.43
N ARG A 16 -9.43 7.29 26.71
CA ARG A 16 -8.17 7.78 27.29
C ARG A 16 -7.90 7.17 28.67
N LEU A 17 -8.93 7.09 29.51
CA LEU A 17 -8.80 6.48 30.84
C LEU A 17 -8.55 4.97 30.77
N LEU A 18 -9.26 4.26 29.90
CA LEU A 18 -9.08 2.81 29.70
C LEU A 18 -7.68 2.49 29.16
N THR A 19 -7.21 3.24 28.16
CA THR A 19 -5.86 3.02 27.62
C THR A 19 -4.77 3.44 28.59
N ALA A 20 -5.00 4.46 29.41
CA ALA A 20 -4.09 4.82 30.52
C ALA A 20 -4.02 3.70 31.56
N ALA A 21 -5.17 3.16 31.99
CA ALA A 21 -5.23 2.03 32.93
C ALA A 21 -4.61 0.74 32.36
N ALA A 22 -4.70 0.54 31.04
CA ALA A 22 -4.09 -0.60 30.35
C ALA A 22 -2.57 -0.46 30.10
N THR A 23 -1.98 0.72 30.31
CA THR A 23 -0.54 0.96 30.08
C THR A 23 0.39 -0.06 30.75
N PRO A 24 0.16 -0.53 32.00
CA PRO A 24 1.01 -1.56 32.62
C PRO A 24 0.99 -2.92 31.91
N LEU A 25 -0.02 -3.20 31.08
CA LEU A 25 -0.13 -4.45 30.31
C LEU A 25 0.63 -4.37 28.97
N ALA A 26 1.12 -3.21 28.59
CA ALA A 26 1.84 -3.02 27.32
C ALA A 26 3.05 -3.97 27.14
N PRO A 27 3.92 -4.22 28.16
CA PRO A 27 5.02 -5.17 28.00
C PRO A 27 4.56 -6.60 27.69
N VAL A 28 3.43 -7.03 28.24
CA VAL A 28 2.84 -8.36 27.99
C VAL A 28 2.40 -8.44 26.52
N LEU A 29 1.70 -7.41 26.03
CA LEU A 29 1.26 -7.34 24.64
C LEU A 29 2.45 -7.36 23.67
N VAL A 30 3.48 -6.53 23.95
CA VAL A 30 4.68 -6.44 23.09
C VAL A 30 5.45 -7.76 23.09
N SER A 31 5.60 -8.40 24.26
CA SER A 31 6.24 -9.73 24.36
C SER A 31 5.47 -10.81 23.62
N TYR A 32 4.14 -10.79 23.66
CA TYR A 32 3.30 -11.69 22.87
C TYR A 32 3.51 -11.47 21.38
N ARG A 33 3.52 -10.21 20.92
CA ARG A 33 3.76 -9.84 19.51
C ARG A 33 5.16 -10.24 19.04
N LEU A 34 6.17 -10.07 19.89
CA LEU A 34 7.55 -10.49 19.62
C LEU A 34 7.65 -12.00 19.39
N LYS A 35 7.02 -12.81 20.26
CA LYS A 35 6.98 -14.29 20.10
C LYS A 35 6.33 -14.74 18.80
N HIS A 36 5.48 -13.90 18.20
CA HIS A 36 4.81 -14.18 16.92
C HIS A 36 5.48 -13.49 15.72
N GLY A 37 6.73 -13.02 15.85
CA GLY A 37 7.50 -12.40 14.78
C GLY A 37 6.92 -11.07 14.28
N LYS A 38 6.10 -10.38 15.10
CA LYS A 38 5.46 -9.11 14.75
C LYS A 38 6.18 -7.88 15.29
N GLU A 39 7.33 -8.07 15.93
CA GLU A 39 8.18 -7.01 16.48
C GLU A 39 9.66 -7.37 16.24
N LEU A 40 10.53 -6.34 16.26
CA LEU A 40 11.97 -6.46 16.22
C LEU A 40 12.54 -6.25 17.62
N PRO A 41 13.33 -7.18 18.17
CA PRO A 41 13.83 -7.11 19.56
C PRO A 41 14.56 -5.82 19.89
N GLU A 42 15.36 -5.32 18.95
CA GLU A 42 16.18 -4.11 19.09
C GLU A 42 15.37 -2.80 19.02
N ARG A 43 14.09 -2.87 18.61
CA ARG A 43 13.23 -1.69 18.39
C ARG A 43 11.99 -1.66 19.29
N LEU A 44 11.91 -2.49 20.33
CA LEU A 44 10.73 -2.61 21.19
C LEU A 44 10.41 -1.32 21.94
N THR A 45 11.42 -0.53 22.32
CA THR A 45 11.25 0.73 23.07
C THR A 45 10.47 1.77 22.29
N GLU A 46 10.51 1.73 20.97
CA GLU A 46 9.74 2.62 20.10
C GLU A 46 8.22 2.49 20.35
N ARG A 47 7.74 1.28 20.69
CA ARG A 47 6.32 1.04 21.05
C ARG A 47 5.90 1.76 22.31
N TYR A 48 6.84 2.13 23.15
CA TYR A 48 6.62 2.88 24.41
C TYR A 48 6.87 4.38 24.26
N GLY A 49 7.03 4.87 23.03
CA GLY A 49 7.29 6.27 22.72
C GLY A 49 8.73 6.72 22.96
N GLU A 50 9.65 5.76 23.12
CA GLU A 50 11.08 6.03 23.29
C GLU A 50 11.81 5.86 21.96
N SER A 51 12.74 6.73 21.65
CA SER A 51 13.59 6.63 20.47
C SER A 51 15.05 6.79 20.82
N THR A 52 15.91 5.99 20.20
CA THR A 52 17.37 6.13 20.28
C THR A 52 17.89 7.13 19.25
N VAL A 53 17.07 7.50 18.27
CA VAL A 53 17.41 8.46 17.23
C VAL A 53 17.11 9.86 17.73
N ALA A 54 18.09 10.76 17.66
CA ALA A 54 17.90 12.15 18.03
C ALA A 54 16.96 12.86 17.04
N ARG A 55 16.12 13.76 17.55
CA ARG A 55 15.31 14.63 16.69
C ARG A 55 16.22 15.44 15.77
N PRO A 56 16.02 15.42 14.44
CA PRO A 56 16.79 16.23 13.52
C PRO A 56 16.56 17.73 13.78
N PRO A 57 17.54 18.58 13.49
CA PRO A 57 17.34 20.02 13.53
C PRO A 57 16.35 20.49 12.46
N GLY A 58 15.74 21.65 12.66
CA GLY A 58 14.82 22.25 11.68
C GLY A 58 13.39 21.72 11.78
N PRO A 59 12.57 22.01 10.74
CA PRO A 59 11.17 21.63 10.72
C PRO A 59 11.01 20.12 10.47
N LEU A 60 10.09 19.51 11.21
CA LEU A 60 9.81 18.08 11.18
C LEU A 60 8.35 17.81 10.81
N VAL A 61 8.13 17.09 9.74
CA VAL A 61 6.82 16.57 9.36
C VAL A 61 6.71 15.13 9.83
N TRP A 62 5.68 14.81 10.59
CA TRP A 62 5.37 13.43 10.97
C TRP A 62 4.33 12.84 10.03
N VAL A 63 4.65 11.71 9.40
CA VAL A 63 3.77 10.95 8.50
C VAL A 63 3.47 9.59 9.14
N HIS A 64 2.20 9.31 9.40
CA HIS A 64 1.75 8.05 9.97
C HIS A 64 0.98 7.22 8.95
N GLY A 65 1.52 6.04 8.58
CA GLY A 65 0.86 5.05 7.74
C GLY A 65 1.07 3.66 8.33
N ALA A 66 0.00 3.00 8.79
CA ALA A 66 0.08 1.78 9.58
C ALA A 66 0.58 0.55 8.80
N SER A 67 0.30 0.47 7.52
CA SER A 67 0.54 -0.70 6.67
C SER A 67 1.58 -0.45 5.57
N VAL A 68 2.07 -1.55 4.97
CA VAL A 68 2.95 -1.51 3.79
C VAL A 68 2.30 -0.75 2.64
N GLY A 69 0.99 -0.96 2.39
CA GLY A 69 0.29 -0.31 1.28
C GLY A 69 0.13 1.19 1.47
N GLU A 70 -0.09 1.65 2.71
CA GLU A 70 -0.16 3.06 3.06
C GLU A 70 1.21 3.73 2.96
N LEU A 71 2.25 3.05 3.46
CA LEU A 71 3.62 3.54 3.34
C LEU A 71 4.03 3.71 1.87
N LEU A 72 3.83 2.70 1.03
CA LEU A 72 4.13 2.78 -0.40
C LEU A 72 3.41 3.94 -1.09
N ALA A 73 2.15 4.18 -0.72
CA ALA A 73 1.35 5.27 -1.30
C ALA A 73 1.92 6.66 -1.00
N VAL A 74 2.59 6.83 0.16
CA VAL A 74 3.07 8.14 0.62
C VAL A 74 4.57 8.34 0.46
N ILE A 75 5.35 7.33 0.06
CA ILE A 75 6.80 7.52 -0.23
C ILE A 75 7.05 8.67 -1.20
N PRO A 76 6.34 8.78 -2.35
CA PRO A 76 6.54 9.92 -3.25
C PRO A 76 6.22 11.28 -2.61
N LEU A 77 5.23 11.32 -1.72
CA LEU A 77 4.92 12.53 -0.96
C LEU A 77 6.05 12.87 0.03
N ILE A 78 6.58 11.86 0.74
CA ILE A 78 7.72 12.02 1.66
C ILE A 78 8.95 12.54 0.90
N GLU A 79 9.26 12.01 -0.27
CA GLU A 79 10.36 12.46 -1.12
C GLU A 79 10.23 13.95 -1.45
N ARG A 80 9.05 14.38 -1.91
CA ARG A 80 8.77 15.78 -2.26
C ARG A 80 8.80 16.73 -1.05
N ILE A 81 8.46 16.24 0.15
CA ILE A 81 8.57 17.00 1.40
C ILE A 81 10.05 17.14 1.80
N CYS A 82 10.85 16.07 1.68
CA CYS A 82 12.29 16.10 1.93
C CYS A 82 13.03 17.03 0.95
N GLU A 83 12.66 17.06 -0.34
CA GLU A 83 13.19 17.98 -1.35
C GLU A 83 12.94 19.46 -1.01
N LYS A 84 11.97 19.72 -0.16
CA LYS A 84 11.67 21.06 0.37
C LYS A 84 12.40 21.35 1.69
N ASP A 85 13.48 20.66 2.04
CA ASP A 85 14.28 20.84 3.25
C ASP A 85 13.50 20.61 4.58
N PHE A 86 12.49 19.75 4.58
CA PHE A 86 11.85 19.25 5.79
C PHE A 86 12.43 17.89 6.15
N ALA A 87 12.74 17.69 7.43
CA ALA A 87 12.93 16.34 7.94
C ALA A 87 11.56 15.63 8.03
N VAL A 88 11.53 14.34 7.76
CA VAL A 88 10.30 13.54 7.86
C VAL A 88 10.49 12.41 8.86
N LEU A 89 9.59 12.32 9.83
CA LEU A 89 9.43 11.15 10.68
C LEU A 89 8.30 10.30 10.10
N CYS A 90 8.62 9.09 9.65
CA CYS A 90 7.63 8.13 9.17
C CYS A 90 7.36 7.08 10.25
N THR A 91 6.10 6.84 10.63
CA THR A 91 5.75 5.78 11.57
C THR A 91 4.86 4.72 10.92
N SER A 92 5.14 3.44 11.22
CA SER A 92 4.34 2.32 10.72
C SER A 92 4.18 1.19 11.75
N GLY A 93 3.21 0.28 11.48
CA GLY A 93 2.75 -0.70 12.47
C GLY A 93 3.40 -2.07 12.41
N THR A 94 4.06 -2.45 11.29
CA THR A 94 4.49 -3.84 11.03
C THR A 94 5.98 -3.97 10.73
N VAL A 95 6.57 -5.14 11.01
CA VAL A 95 7.97 -5.45 10.65
C VAL A 95 8.19 -5.32 9.14
N THR A 96 7.24 -5.79 8.33
CA THR A 96 7.34 -5.69 6.87
C THR A 96 7.37 -4.23 6.39
N SER A 97 6.57 -3.34 7.01
CA SER A 97 6.61 -1.92 6.66
C SER A 97 7.90 -1.23 7.16
N ALA A 98 8.47 -1.67 8.28
CA ALA A 98 9.76 -1.17 8.77
C ALA A 98 10.90 -1.54 7.80
N ASN A 99 10.97 -2.79 7.37
CA ASN A 99 11.95 -3.27 6.39
C ASN A 99 11.81 -2.53 5.03
N LEU A 100 10.57 -2.26 4.62
CA LEU A 100 10.32 -1.47 3.41
C LEU A 100 10.79 -0.02 3.59
N ALA A 101 10.52 0.58 4.74
CA ALA A 101 10.94 1.94 5.07
C ALA A 101 12.47 2.08 5.00
N GLU A 102 13.21 1.13 5.56
CA GLU A 102 14.67 1.10 5.52
C GLU A 102 15.22 1.08 4.09
N GLN A 103 14.53 0.38 3.18
CA GLN A 103 14.96 0.23 1.78
C GLN A 103 14.51 1.40 0.87
N ARG A 104 13.45 2.09 1.22
CA ARG A 104 12.74 2.98 0.29
C ARG A 104 12.61 4.42 0.74
N LEU A 105 12.76 4.73 2.03
CA LEU A 105 12.68 6.12 2.46
C LEU A 105 13.86 6.94 1.92
N PRO A 106 13.61 8.18 1.51
CA PRO A 106 14.67 9.07 1.04
C PRO A 106 15.57 9.52 2.16
N LYS A 107 16.75 10.05 1.80
CA LYS A 107 17.62 10.74 2.76
C LYS A 107 16.86 11.91 3.40
N GLY A 108 16.95 12.04 4.72
CA GLY A 108 16.20 13.03 5.49
C GLY A 108 14.90 12.52 6.11
N ALA A 109 14.49 11.30 5.76
CA ALA A 109 13.39 10.61 6.43
C ALA A 109 13.90 9.57 7.44
N ILE A 110 13.23 9.51 8.59
CA ILE A 110 13.51 8.58 9.70
C ILE A 110 12.29 7.69 9.85
N HIS A 111 12.50 6.39 10.06
CA HIS A 111 11.42 5.46 10.38
C HIS A 111 11.43 5.08 11.86
N GLN A 112 10.24 5.12 12.48
CA GLN A 112 9.98 4.57 13.80
C GLN A 112 8.72 3.70 13.79
N PHE A 113 8.69 2.64 14.60
CA PHE A 113 7.43 1.95 14.84
C PHE A 113 6.42 2.85 15.53
N VAL A 114 5.15 2.77 15.09
CA VAL A 114 4.07 3.49 15.77
C VAL A 114 3.98 3.05 17.22
N ILE A 115 3.78 4.00 18.08
CA ILE A 115 3.62 3.79 19.52
C ILE A 115 2.28 3.12 19.83
N LEU A 116 2.19 2.47 20.96
CA LEU A 116 0.91 2.03 21.51
C LEU A 116 0.11 3.25 21.95
N ASP A 117 -1.16 3.31 21.53
CA ASP A 117 -2.01 4.50 21.70
C ASP A 117 -2.49 4.66 23.15
N THR A 118 -1.55 4.89 24.07
CA THR A 118 -1.83 5.23 25.46
C THR A 118 -1.33 6.64 25.77
N PRO A 119 -2.00 7.42 26.64
CA PRO A 119 -1.62 8.81 26.90
C PRO A 119 -0.13 8.98 27.24
N ARG A 120 0.39 8.14 28.14
CA ARG A 120 1.79 8.21 28.60
C ARG A 120 2.82 8.02 27.47
N PHE A 121 2.58 7.08 26.57
CA PHE A 121 3.52 6.81 25.47
C PHE A 121 3.39 7.84 24.36
N VAL A 122 2.17 8.31 24.12
CA VAL A 122 1.89 9.40 23.19
C VAL A 122 2.58 10.68 23.63
N ASP A 123 2.48 11.04 24.92
CA ASP A 123 3.17 12.22 25.45
C ASP A 123 4.68 12.13 25.28
N ARG A 124 5.30 10.97 25.63
CA ARG A 124 6.73 10.73 25.41
C ARG A 124 7.15 10.93 23.95
N PHE A 125 6.37 10.37 23.04
CA PHE A 125 6.63 10.49 21.61
C PHE A 125 6.64 11.96 21.17
N PHE A 126 5.63 12.73 21.56
CA PHE A 126 5.55 14.14 21.20
C PHE A 126 6.60 15.00 21.92
N ASP A 127 6.97 14.66 23.14
CA ASP A 127 8.03 15.36 23.88
C ASP A 127 9.40 15.18 23.23
N HIS A 128 9.66 14.01 22.65
CA HIS A 128 10.89 13.71 21.92
C HIS A 128 10.90 14.33 20.52
N TRP A 129 9.88 14.03 19.70
CA TRP A 129 9.89 14.39 18.30
C TRP A 129 9.43 15.82 18.00
N LYS A 130 8.48 16.36 18.75
CA LYS A 130 7.94 17.72 18.57
C LYS A 130 7.70 18.05 17.09
N PRO A 131 6.86 17.30 16.38
CA PRO A 131 6.60 17.55 14.96
C PRO A 131 5.88 18.89 14.76
N ASP A 132 6.21 19.56 13.67
CA ASP A 132 5.59 20.83 13.28
C ASP A 132 4.33 20.64 12.45
N LEU A 133 4.14 19.44 11.86
CA LEU A 133 2.97 19.01 11.11
C LEU A 133 2.79 17.50 11.27
N ALA A 134 1.54 17.05 11.40
CA ALA A 134 1.20 15.63 11.43
C ALA A 134 0.31 15.26 10.25
N ILE A 135 0.70 14.22 9.53
CA ILE A 135 -0.01 13.68 8.37
C ILE A 135 -0.42 12.24 8.68
N PHE A 136 -1.73 11.96 8.70
CA PHE A 136 -2.29 10.63 8.84
C PHE A 136 -2.72 10.10 7.48
N VAL A 137 -2.49 8.81 7.23
CA VAL A 137 -2.75 8.19 5.93
C VAL A 137 -3.98 7.30 5.98
N GLU A 138 -4.85 7.41 4.99
CA GLU A 138 -6.08 6.63 4.80
C GLU A 138 -7.11 6.79 5.94
N SER A 139 -7.30 5.78 6.78
CA SER A 139 -8.34 5.79 7.83
C SER A 139 -7.86 5.27 9.18
N ASP A 140 -6.56 5.37 9.43
CA ASP A 140 -5.97 4.89 10.68
C ASP A 140 -6.10 5.93 11.79
N LEU A 141 -7.27 5.93 12.44
CA LEU A 141 -7.65 6.94 13.43
C LEU A 141 -7.33 6.47 14.85
N TRP A 142 -6.17 6.84 15.37
CA TRP A 142 -5.72 6.58 16.74
C TRP A 142 -6.12 7.73 17.68
N PRO A 143 -7.11 7.54 18.59
CA PRO A 143 -7.70 8.64 19.31
C PRO A 143 -6.74 9.45 20.18
N ASN A 144 -5.82 8.80 20.92
CA ASN A 144 -4.88 9.55 21.76
C ASN A 144 -3.86 10.32 20.93
N LEU A 145 -3.35 9.71 19.84
CA LEU A 145 -2.46 10.40 18.89
C LEU A 145 -3.10 11.65 18.30
N ILE A 146 -4.34 11.53 17.80
CA ILE A 146 -5.08 12.63 17.18
C ILE A 146 -5.37 13.73 18.18
N VAL A 147 -5.99 13.39 19.32
CA VAL A 147 -6.38 14.38 20.34
C VAL A 147 -5.16 15.08 20.96
N THR A 148 -4.08 14.35 21.17
CA THR A 148 -2.85 14.95 21.74
C THR A 148 -2.16 15.86 20.72
N SER A 149 -2.13 15.49 19.43
CA SER A 149 -1.63 16.39 18.37
C SER A 149 -2.37 17.72 18.36
N ALA A 150 -3.71 17.64 18.26
CA ALA A 150 -4.56 18.83 18.27
C ALA A 150 -4.41 19.65 19.57
N GLY A 151 -4.35 18.98 20.73
CA GLY A 151 -4.15 19.62 22.02
C GLY A 151 -2.78 20.32 22.17
N ARG A 152 -1.77 19.90 21.41
CA ARG A 152 -0.45 20.54 21.34
C ARG A 152 -0.36 21.63 20.26
N GLY A 153 -1.45 21.88 19.52
CA GLY A 153 -1.49 22.87 18.45
C GLY A 153 -0.72 22.44 17.20
N ILE A 154 -0.48 21.14 17.03
CA ILE A 154 0.17 20.59 15.83
C ILE A 154 -0.90 20.45 14.75
N PRO A 155 -0.76 21.11 13.59
CA PRO A 155 -1.70 20.93 12.50
C PRO A 155 -1.79 19.46 12.08
N LEU A 156 -3.03 18.96 11.90
CA LEU A 156 -3.30 17.58 11.46
C LEU A 156 -3.94 17.56 10.08
N ILE A 157 -3.37 16.76 9.21
CA ILE A 157 -3.91 16.56 7.87
C ILE A 157 -4.10 15.06 7.63
N LEU A 158 -5.30 14.69 7.18
CA LEU A 158 -5.57 13.36 6.67
C LEU A 158 -5.29 13.35 5.17
N VAL A 159 -4.38 12.50 4.72
CA VAL A 159 -4.07 12.33 3.28
C VAL A 159 -4.51 10.96 2.79
N ASN A 160 -4.82 10.90 1.48
CA ASN A 160 -5.28 9.67 0.83
C ASN A 160 -6.51 9.06 1.55
N GLY A 161 -7.39 9.91 2.07
CA GLY A 161 -8.51 9.52 2.93
C GLY A 161 -9.43 8.52 2.26
N ARG A 162 -9.51 7.32 2.83
CA ARG A 162 -10.36 6.21 2.36
C ARG A 162 -11.17 5.66 3.52
N LEU A 163 -12.47 5.58 3.35
CA LEU A 163 -13.35 4.99 4.34
C LEU A 163 -14.24 3.93 3.69
N SER A 164 -14.02 2.65 4.03
CA SER A 164 -14.86 1.56 3.55
C SER A 164 -16.30 1.71 4.07
N GLU A 165 -17.27 1.19 3.34
CA GLU A 165 -18.67 1.22 3.75
C GLU A 165 -18.88 0.56 5.13
N ARG A 166 -18.19 -0.55 5.39
CA ARG A 166 -18.21 -1.23 6.70
C ARG A 166 -17.69 -0.32 7.82
N SER A 167 -16.61 0.41 7.60
CA SER A 167 -16.06 1.35 8.58
C SER A 167 -16.97 2.57 8.76
N PHE A 168 -17.52 3.10 7.67
CA PHE A 168 -18.50 4.18 7.71
C PHE A 168 -19.72 3.81 8.55
N ASN A 169 -20.33 2.65 8.29
CA ASN A 169 -21.49 2.18 9.03
C ASN A 169 -21.19 1.90 10.51
N ARG A 170 -19.97 1.51 10.85
CA ARG A 170 -19.52 1.35 12.25
C ARG A 170 -19.37 2.71 12.95
N TRP A 171 -18.73 3.68 12.30
CA TRP A 171 -18.54 5.00 12.88
C TRP A 171 -19.84 5.77 13.05
N ARG A 172 -20.83 5.59 12.17
CA ARG A 172 -22.18 6.19 12.33
C ARG A 172 -22.88 5.78 13.63
N ARG A 173 -22.46 4.69 14.28
CA ARG A 173 -23.03 4.25 15.57
C ARG A 173 -22.55 5.09 16.76
N VAL A 174 -21.46 5.82 16.59
CA VAL A 174 -20.86 6.69 17.61
C VAL A 174 -20.55 8.09 17.05
N PRO A 175 -21.61 8.81 16.58
CA PRO A 175 -21.44 10.01 15.77
C PRO A 175 -20.66 11.11 16.50
N GLY A 176 -20.91 11.33 17.80
CA GLY A 176 -20.18 12.33 18.56
C GLY A 176 -18.71 12.04 18.70
N THR A 177 -18.32 10.76 18.78
CA THR A 177 -16.90 10.35 18.88
C THR A 177 -16.16 10.61 17.58
N ILE A 178 -16.73 10.16 16.46
CA ILE A 178 -16.06 10.31 15.16
C ILE A 178 -16.02 11.77 14.72
N ALA A 179 -17.08 12.54 14.95
CA ALA A 179 -17.11 13.96 14.63
C ALA A 179 -16.05 14.75 15.43
N ALA A 180 -15.87 14.41 16.73
CA ALA A 180 -14.82 15.02 17.54
C ALA A 180 -13.41 14.65 17.06
N LEU A 181 -13.17 13.40 16.62
CA LEU A 181 -11.88 13.00 16.07
C LEU A 181 -11.60 13.67 14.72
N LEU A 182 -12.59 13.69 13.82
CA LEU A 182 -12.46 14.34 12.51
C LEU A 182 -12.35 15.86 12.64
N GLY A 183 -12.98 16.45 13.64
CA GLY A 183 -12.84 17.87 13.98
C GLY A 183 -11.45 18.29 14.47
N CYS A 184 -10.58 17.34 14.83
CA CYS A 184 -9.17 17.60 15.12
C CYS A 184 -8.32 17.79 13.86
N PHE A 185 -8.80 17.39 12.68
CA PHE A 185 -8.08 17.57 11.43
C PHE A 185 -8.35 18.95 10.83
N ASP A 186 -7.29 19.69 10.52
CA ASP A 186 -7.38 20.96 9.80
C ASP A 186 -7.82 20.76 8.36
N LEU A 187 -7.46 19.61 7.76
CA LEU A 187 -7.79 19.28 6.36
C LEU A 187 -7.85 17.76 6.16
N CYS A 188 -8.88 17.31 5.45
CA CYS A 188 -9.05 15.92 5.02
C CYS A 188 -8.95 15.85 3.49
N LEU A 189 -7.92 15.18 2.97
CA LEU A 189 -7.70 14.95 1.54
C LEU A 189 -8.18 13.55 1.17
N ALA A 190 -9.34 13.46 0.52
CA ALA A 190 -10.01 12.21 0.19
C ALA A 190 -9.57 11.66 -1.18
N GLN A 191 -9.58 10.32 -1.31
CA GLN A 191 -9.24 9.63 -2.56
C GLN A 191 -10.26 9.86 -3.68
N SER A 192 -11.55 10.05 -3.33
CA SER A 192 -12.63 10.26 -4.29
C SER A 192 -13.77 11.05 -3.64
N ASP A 193 -14.72 11.54 -4.45
CA ASP A 193 -15.89 12.25 -3.97
C ASP A 193 -16.80 11.38 -3.10
N ALA A 194 -16.85 10.07 -3.37
CA ALA A 194 -17.56 9.12 -2.54
C ALA A 194 -16.97 9.05 -1.12
N HIS A 195 -15.66 9.02 -0.99
CA HIS A 195 -14.99 9.06 0.32
C HIS A 195 -15.11 10.43 0.97
N ALA A 196 -15.01 11.52 0.21
CA ALA A 196 -15.25 12.88 0.70
C ALA A 196 -16.66 13.02 1.29
N GLY A 197 -17.69 12.48 0.62
CA GLY A 197 -19.06 12.43 1.12
C GLY A 197 -19.16 11.70 2.46
N ARG A 198 -18.57 10.52 2.59
CA ARG A 198 -18.56 9.76 3.85
C ARG A 198 -17.89 10.50 5.01
N TYR A 199 -16.76 11.18 4.77
CA TYR A 199 -16.09 11.99 5.79
C TYR A 199 -16.94 13.19 6.20
N ARG A 200 -17.63 13.85 5.26
CA ARG A 200 -18.56 14.95 5.53
C ARG A 200 -19.72 14.50 6.39
N ASP A 201 -20.32 13.35 6.07
CA ASP A 201 -21.43 12.77 6.82
C ASP A 201 -21.03 12.37 8.25
N LEU A 202 -19.75 12.10 8.49
CA LEU A 202 -19.19 11.80 9.82
C LEU A 202 -18.71 13.05 10.57
N GLY A 203 -18.82 14.25 9.98
CA GLY A 203 -18.53 15.51 10.67
C GLY A 203 -17.17 16.15 10.38
N ALA A 204 -16.44 15.71 9.34
CA ALA A 204 -15.26 16.44 8.89
C ALA A 204 -15.69 17.78 8.25
N SER A 205 -14.98 18.87 8.60
CA SER A 205 -15.35 20.24 8.17
C SER A 205 -14.64 20.69 6.89
N HIS A 206 -13.35 20.42 6.77
CA HIS A 206 -12.54 20.83 5.63
C HIS A 206 -12.12 19.61 4.83
N ILE A 207 -12.74 19.41 3.66
CA ILE A 207 -12.52 18.23 2.84
C ILE A 207 -12.26 18.64 1.39
N VAL A 208 -11.20 18.10 0.82
CA VAL A 208 -10.83 18.26 -0.60
C VAL A 208 -10.63 16.88 -1.21
N THR A 209 -11.16 16.64 -2.40
CA THR A 209 -10.87 15.44 -3.18
C THR A 209 -9.58 15.64 -3.95
N THR A 210 -8.52 14.90 -3.58
CA THR A 210 -7.22 14.98 -4.24
C THR A 210 -6.91 13.79 -5.15
N GLY A 211 -7.66 12.71 -5.04
CA GLY A 211 -7.39 11.47 -5.76
C GLY A 211 -6.57 10.48 -4.95
N ASN A 212 -6.29 9.32 -5.54
CA ASN A 212 -5.63 8.22 -4.87
C ASN A 212 -4.12 8.24 -5.13
N LEU A 213 -3.32 8.49 -4.09
CA LEU A 213 -1.85 8.51 -4.17
C LEU A 213 -1.24 7.21 -4.71
N LYS A 214 -1.92 6.08 -4.56
CA LYS A 214 -1.47 4.79 -5.11
C LYS A 214 -1.35 4.81 -6.64
N LEU A 215 -2.09 5.69 -7.30
CA LEU A 215 -2.03 5.87 -8.76
C LEU A 215 -0.75 6.59 -9.21
N ASP A 216 -0.17 7.40 -8.34
CA ASP A 216 1.02 8.20 -8.65
C ASP A 216 2.34 7.52 -8.20
N VAL A 217 2.25 6.38 -7.49
CA VAL A 217 3.44 5.58 -7.12
C VAL A 217 4.23 5.26 -8.40
N PRO A 218 5.57 5.45 -8.41
CA PRO A 218 6.39 5.13 -9.57
C PRO A 218 6.31 3.65 -9.93
N GLU A 219 6.74 3.33 -11.15
CA GLU A 219 6.86 1.94 -11.59
C GLU A 219 7.68 1.12 -10.59
N PRO A 220 7.29 -0.15 -10.33
CA PRO A 220 8.08 -1.00 -9.45
C PRO A 220 9.49 -1.15 -10.01
N PRO A 221 10.53 -1.02 -9.15
CA PRO A 221 11.91 -1.11 -9.59
C PRO A 221 12.23 -2.52 -10.10
N ALA A 222 13.23 -2.57 -10.96
CA ALA A 222 13.85 -3.80 -11.40
C ALA A 222 15.37 -3.65 -11.32
N GLN A 223 16.06 -4.58 -10.69
CA GLN A 223 17.50 -4.60 -10.72
C GLN A 223 17.97 -4.90 -12.14
N ALA A 224 18.86 -4.07 -12.69
CA ALA A 224 19.25 -4.15 -14.09
C ALA A 224 19.86 -5.51 -14.45
N ASP A 225 20.76 -6.03 -13.62
CA ASP A 225 21.41 -7.34 -13.84
C ASP A 225 20.41 -8.50 -13.76
N GLY A 226 19.48 -8.45 -12.80
CA GLY A 226 18.41 -9.44 -12.67
C GLY A 226 17.46 -9.45 -13.86
N LEU A 227 17.12 -8.27 -14.37
CA LEU A 227 16.29 -8.14 -15.57
C LEU A 227 17.02 -8.67 -16.82
N ALA A 228 18.30 -8.30 -16.98
CA ALA A 228 19.10 -8.76 -18.11
C ALA A 228 19.27 -10.29 -18.10
N ALA A 229 19.57 -10.88 -16.94
CA ALA A 229 19.72 -12.33 -16.79
C ALA A 229 18.40 -13.06 -17.10
N LEU A 230 17.29 -12.60 -16.52
CA LEU A 230 15.99 -13.23 -16.74
C LEU A 230 15.52 -13.05 -18.20
N LYS A 231 15.76 -11.87 -18.81
CA LYS A 231 15.47 -11.63 -20.22
C LYS A 231 16.27 -12.53 -21.16
N ALA A 232 17.55 -12.74 -20.87
CA ALA A 232 18.39 -13.68 -21.64
C ALA A 232 17.90 -15.13 -21.50
N ALA A 233 17.51 -15.55 -20.31
CA ALA A 233 17.01 -16.90 -20.04
C ALA A 233 15.67 -17.18 -20.74
N VAL A 234 14.74 -16.23 -20.77
CA VAL A 234 13.44 -16.40 -21.44
C VAL A 234 13.54 -16.25 -22.95
N GLY A 235 14.50 -15.49 -23.47
CA GLY A 235 14.69 -15.26 -24.89
C GLY A 235 13.45 -14.67 -25.57
N GLU A 236 13.04 -15.25 -26.70
CA GLU A 236 11.86 -14.82 -27.47
C GLU A 236 10.58 -15.61 -27.13
N ARG A 237 10.51 -16.16 -25.93
CA ARG A 237 9.32 -16.92 -25.50
C ARG A 237 8.14 -15.98 -25.25
N THR A 238 6.95 -16.51 -25.49
CA THR A 238 5.71 -15.83 -25.10
C THR A 238 5.52 -15.97 -23.59
N ILE A 239 5.31 -14.85 -22.88
CA ILE A 239 5.23 -14.83 -21.42
C ILE A 239 3.85 -14.36 -20.99
N ILE A 240 3.26 -15.08 -20.04
CA ILE A 240 2.12 -14.63 -19.25
C ILE A 240 2.49 -14.70 -17.77
N ALA A 241 1.91 -13.86 -16.93
CA ALA A 241 2.19 -13.89 -15.50
C ALA A 241 0.94 -13.93 -14.65
N GLY A 242 1.00 -14.67 -13.53
CA GLY A 242 0.11 -14.54 -12.39
C GLY A 242 0.85 -13.83 -11.27
N ALA A 243 0.40 -12.65 -10.88
CA ALA A 243 1.10 -11.80 -9.92
C ALA A 243 0.35 -11.72 -8.60
N SER A 244 1.07 -11.89 -7.49
CA SER A 244 0.53 -11.87 -6.12
C SER A 244 -0.61 -12.88 -5.93
N THR A 245 -0.41 -14.09 -6.41
CA THR A 245 -1.41 -15.16 -6.43
C THR A 245 -1.62 -15.77 -5.05
N HIS A 246 -2.80 -16.35 -4.86
CA HIS A 246 -3.23 -17.05 -3.66
C HIS A 246 -3.65 -18.48 -3.97
N ALA A 247 -3.89 -19.28 -2.92
CA ALA A 247 -4.30 -20.67 -3.05
C ALA A 247 -5.51 -20.83 -3.97
N GLY A 248 -5.42 -21.76 -4.91
CA GLY A 248 -6.42 -22.02 -5.97
C GLY A 248 -6.13 -21.27 -7.26
N GLU A 249 -5.60 -20.07 -7.21
CA GLU A 249 -5.24 -19.29 -8.42
C GLU A 249 -4.04 -19.88 -9.14
N GLU A 250 -3.06 -20.39 -8.39
CA GLU A 250 -1.90 -21.08 -8.95
C GLU A 250 -2.32 -22.37 -9.70
N THR A 251 -3.25 -23.14 -9.13
CA THR A 251 -3.81 -24.33 -9.79
C THR A 251 -4.54 -23.96 -11.10
N MET A 252 -5.28 -22.84 -11.05
CA MET A 252 -5.96 -22.31 -12.23
C MET A 252 -4.96 -21.92 -13.33
N LEU A 253 -3.86 -21.25 -12.99
CA LEU A 253 -2.83 -20.85 -13.94
C LEU A 253 -2.09 -22.05 -14.56
N VAL A 254 -1.76 -23.05 -13.76
CA VAL A 254 -1.15 -24.31 -14.22
C VAL A 254 -2.08 -25.06 -15.20
N GLU A 255 -3.36 -25.18 -14.85
CA GLU A 255 -4.36 -25.82 -15.72
C GLU A 255 -4.59 -25.02 -17.03
N ALA A 256 -4.61 -23.69 -16.95
CA ALA A 256 -4.71 -22.83 -18.13
C ALA A 256 -3.47 -22.98 -19.04
N HIS A 257 -2.27 -23.06 -18.48
CA HIS A 257 -1.06 -23.34 -19.23
C HIS A 257 -1.18 -24.67 -19.99
N ARG A 258 -1.61 -25.73 -19.29
CA ARG A 258 -1.80 -27.06 -19.87
C ARG A 258 -2.74 -27.05 -21.07
N ARG A 259 -3.78 -26.20 -21.06
CA ARG A 259 -4.71 -26.02 -22.18
C ARG A 259 -4.08 -25.25 -23.34
N LEU A 260 -3.20 -24.29 -23.05
CA LEU A 260 -2.60 -23.40 -24.04
C LEU A 260 -1.36 -23.98 -24.73
N ARG A 261 -0.58 -24.85 -24.04
CA ARG A 261 0.74 -25.29 -24.51
C ARG A 261 0.74 -25.95 -25.89
N GLY A 262 -0.37 -26.64 -26.27
CA GLY A 262 -0.50 -27.27 -27.58
C GLY A 262 -0.57 -26.28 -28.75
N ALA A 263 -1.24 -25.14 -28.53
CA ALA A 263 -1.34 -24.05 -29.50
C ALA A 263 -0.14 -23.06 -29.41
N PHE A 264 0.49 -22.97 -28.24
CA PHE A 264 1.61 -22.07 -27.99
C PHE A 264 2.79 -22.82 -27.33
N PRO A 265 3.55 -23.61 -28.07
CA PRO A 265 4.61 -24.49 -27.53
C PRO A 265 5.76 -23.72 -26.84
N ARG A 266 5.92 -22.44 -27.14
CA ARG A 266 6.93 -21.56 -26.51
C ARG A 266 6.37 -20.70 -25.38
N LEU A 267 5.19 -21.03 -24.85
CA LEU A 267 4.60 -20.32 -23.73
C LEU A 267 5.38 -20.57 -22.46
N LEU A 268 5.64 -19.51 -21.71
CA LEU A 268 6.15 -19.54 -20.34
C LEU A 268 5.14 -18.86 -19.43
N THR A 269 4.66 -19.57 -18.42
CA THR A 269 3.83 -18.97 -17.37
C THR A 269 4.68 -18.66 -16.15
N MET A 270 4.79 -17.38 -15.80
CA MET A 270 5.44 -16.94 -14.57
C MET A 270 4.41 -16.81 -13.46
N ILE A 271 4.65 -17.42 -12.30
CA ILE A 271 3.78 -17.34 -11.12
C ILE A 271 4.53 -16.71 -9.96
N ALA A 272 4.11 -15.52 -9.55
CA ALA A 272 4.65 -14.83 -8.39
C ALA A 272 3.61 -14.87 -7.24
N PRO A 273 3.76 -15.80 -6.28
CA PRO A 273 2.80 -15.93 -5.19
C PRO A 273 2.90 -14.73 -4.22
N ARG A 274 1.77 -14.38 -3.61
CA ARG A 274 1.72 -13.32 -2.57
C ARG A 274 2.60 -13.67 -1.36
N HIS A 275 2.74 -14.95 -1.06
CA HIS A 275 3.55 -15.51 0.02
C HIS A 275 4.61 -16.44 -0.57
N PRO A 276 5.91 -16.06 -0.50
CA PRO A 276 7.01 -16.85 -1.11
C PRO A 276 7.09 -18.29 -0.63
N ASP A 277 6.72 -18.58 0.62
CA ASP A 277 6.68 -19.92 1.21
C ASP A 277 5.77 -20.91 0.46
N ARG A 278 4.90 -20.42 -0.41
CA ARG A 278 4.06 -21.25 -1.29
C ARG A 278 4.79 -21.82 -2.50
N GLY A 279 5.97 -21.29 -2.82
CA GLY A 279 6.76 -21.73 -4.01
C GLY A 279 6.89 -23.24 -4.15
N PRO A 280 7.35 -23.99 -3.12
CA PRO A 280 7.46 -25.44 -3.20
C PRO A 280 6.14 -26.15 -3.50
N GLY A 281 5.02 -25.72 -2.91
CA GLY A 281 3.69 -26.29 -3.19
C GLY A 281 3.21 -26.02 -4.64
N ILE A 282 3.56 -24.87 -5.20
CA ILE A 282 3.24 -24.54 -6.61
C ILE A 282 4.08 -25.43 -7.55
N LEU A 283 5.34 -25.70 -7.21
CA LEU A 283 6.19 -26.62 -7.97
C LEU A 283 5.57 -28.03 -8.01
N GLU A 284 5.07 -28.52 -6.88
CA GLU A 284 4.36 -29.81 -6.82
C GLU A 284 3.11 -29.84 -7.69
N ILE A 285 2.31 -28.75 -7.69
CA ILE A 285 1.12 -28.62 -8.53
C ILE A 285 1.51 -28.70 -10.02
N ALA A 286 2.57 -27.99 -10.43
CA ALA A 286 3.05 -28.00 -11.82
C ALA A 286 3.53 -29.40 -12.25
N HIS A 287 4.34 -30.05 -11.44
CA HIS A 287 4.84 -31.41 -11.71
C HIS A 287 3.68 -32.44 -11.76
N ALA A 288 2.71 -32.35 -10.86
CA ALA A 288 1.54 -33.21 -10.89
C ALA A 288 0.69 -33.03 -12.17
N ALA A 289 0.73 -31.84 -12.76
CA ALA A 289 0.08 -31.54 -14.05
C ALA A 289 0.94 -31.99 -15.26
N GLY A 290 2.12 -32.56 -15.05
CA GLY A 290 3.05 -32.99 -16.11
C GLY A 290 3.73 -31.82 -16.83
N LEU A 291 4.01 -30.73 -16.11
CA LEU A 291 4.70 -29.53 -16.60
C LEU A 291 6.07 -29.40 -15.97
N ASP A 292 7.06 -28.97 -16.75
CA ASP A 292 8.38 -28.63 -16.23
C ASP A 292 8.36 -27.28 -15.52
N ALA A 293 8.91 -27.23 -14.30
CA ALA A 293 8.84 -26.03 -13.48
C ALA A 293 10.14 -25.78 -12.72
N THR A 294 10.48 -24.51 -12.52
CA THR A 294 11.66 -24.05 -11.78
C THR A 294 11.33 -23.00 -10.72
N LEU A 295 12.13 -22.93 -9.64
CA LEU A 295 11.97 -22.04 -8.50
C LEU A 295 13.05 -20.96 -8.46
N ARG A 296 12.63 -19.70 -8.41
CA ARG A 296 13.53 -18.55 -8.29
C ARG A 296 14.35 -18.56 -6.99
N SER A 297 13.75 -18.95 -5.87
CA SER A 297 14.41 -19.01 -4.55
C SER A 297 15.60 -19.97 -4.49
N ARG A 298 15.67 -20.93 -5.43
CA ARG A 298 16.83 -21.83 -5.57
C ARG A 298 17.95 -21.23 -6.42
N GLY A 299 17.81 -19.98 -6.87
CA GLY A 299 18.76 -19.35 -7.80
C GLY A 299 18.59 -19.81 -9.25
N GLU A 300 17.52 -20.57 -9.55
CA GLU A 300 17.25 -21.10 -10.88
C GLU A 300 16.69 -20.01 -11.82
N LEU A 301 17.06 -20.10 -13.10
CA LEU A 301 16.44 -19.33 -14.18
C LEU A 301 15.67 -20.30 -15.11
N PRO A 302 14.64 -19.84 -15.82
CA PRO A 302 13.88 -20.71 -16.71
C PRO A 302 14.75 -21.21 -17.86
N GLY A 303 14.85 -22.55 -18.01
CA GLY A 303 15.50 -23.20 -19.16
C GLY A 303 14.58 -23.26 -20.39
N SER A 304 15.08 -23.86 -21.48
CA SER A 304 14.32 -24.04 -22.73
C SER A 304 13.03 -24.84 -22.54
N GLU A 305 13.07 -25.84 -21.68
CA GLU A 305 11.97 -26.75 -21.40
C GLU A 305 11.05 -26.28 -20.28
N THR A 306 11.47 -25.29 -19.48
CA THR A 306 10.65 -24.78 -18.37
C THR A 306 9.33 -24.18 -18.87
N GLU A 307 8.21 -24.73 -18.43
CA GLU A 307 6.86 -24.30 -18.78
C GLU A 307 6.30 -23.36 -17.71
N ILE A 308 6.61 -23.62 -16.44
CA ILE A 308 6.18 -22.79 -15.29
C ILE A 308 7.41 -22.25 -14.57
N TYR A 309 7.52 -20.94 -14.46
CA TYR A 309 8.55 -20.28 -13.66
C TYR A 309 7.94 -19.66 -12.40
N ILE A 310 8.37 -20.14 -11.25
CA ILE A 310 7.83 -19.72 -9.96
C ILE A 310 8.75 -18.66 -9.35
N ALA A 311 8.31 -17.41 -9.36
CA ALA A 311 9.04 -16.27 -8.82
C ALA A 311 8.68 -16.08 -7.34
N ASP A 312 9.14 -16.99 -6.50
CA ASP A 312 8.87 -17.08 -5.07
C ASP A 312 9.85 -16.25 -4.22
N THR A 313 10.17 -15.05 -4.70
CA THR A 313 11.03 -14.06 -4.02
C THR A 313 10.30 -12.74 -3.83
N LEU A 314 10.72 -11.97 -2.81
CA LEU A 314 10.14 -10.66 -2.53
C LEU A 314 10.84 -9.56 -3.34
N GLY A 315 10.07 -8.55 -3.76
CA GLY A 315 10.61 -7.34 -4.40
C GLY A 315 10.92 -7.46 -5.89
N GLU A 316 10.62 -8.59 -6.52
CA GLU A 316 10.96 -8.86 -7.94
C GLU A 316 9.77 -8.72 -8.91
N LEU A 317 8.59 -8.29 -8.47
CA LEU A 317 7.43 -8.08 -9.37
C LEU A 317 7.75 -7.13 -10.53
N GLY A 318 8.60 -6.13 -10.30
CA GLY A 318 9.05 -5.22 -11.36
C GLY A 318 9.79 -5.91 -12.51
N LEU A 319 10.49 -7.03 -12.26
CA LEU A 319 11.11 -7.86 -13.30
C LEU A 319 10.03 -8.58 -14.11
N ILE A 320 9.08 -9.21 -13.42
CA ILE A 320 8.00 -10.01 -14.02
C ILE A 320 7.13 -9.14 -14.93
N TYR A 321 6.69 -7.98 -14.44
CA TYR A 321 5.82 -7.07 -15.21
C TYR A 321 6.48 -6.50 -16.47
N ARG A 322 7.82 -6.36 -16.49
CA ARG A 322 8.55 -5.90 -17.67
C ARG A 322 8.70 -6.97 -18.76
N LEU A 323 8.49 -8.23 -18.40
CA LEU A 323 8.60 -9.36 -19.33
C LEU A 323 7.25 -9.89 -19.78
N ALA A 324 6.20 -9.78 -18.96
CA ALA A 324 4.90 -10.35 -19.19
C ALA A 324 3.92 -9.33 -19.79
N PRO A 325 3.57 -9.44 -21.09
CA PRO A 325 2.59 -8.54 -21.71
C PRO A 325 1.13 -8.84 -21.30
N ILE A 326 0.88 -9.95 -20.61
CA ILE A 326 -0.42 -10.33 -20.04
C ILE A 326 -0.20 -10.70 -18.59
N VAL A 327 -0.96 -10.07 -17.70
CA VAL A 327 -0.85 -10.29 -16.25
C VAL A 327 -2.22 -10.58 -15.65
N PHE A 328 -2.32 -11.71 -14.97
CA PHE A 328 -3.40 -12.00 -14.05
C PHE A 328 -3.06 -11.43 -12.68
N VAL A 329 -3.93 -10.58 -12.15
CA VAL A 329 -3.76 -9.98 -10.83
C VAL A 329 -4.45 -10.84 -9.79
N GLY A 330 -3.67 -11.49 -8.94
CA GLY A 330 -4.14 -12.45 -7.95
C GLY A 330 -4.92 -11.85 -6.78
N GLY A 331 -5.39 -12.72 -5.87
CA GLY A 331 -6.30 -12.37 -4.78
C GLY A 331 -7.70 -12.02 -5.27
N SER A 332 -7.97 -12.19 -6.55
CA SER A 332 -9.17 -11.76 -7.23
C SER A 332 -10.14 -12.91 -7.58
N LEU A 333 -9.66 -14.14 -7.78
CA LEU A 333 -10.49 -15.34 -7.77
C LEU A 333 -10.69 -15.86 -6.34
N ALA A 334 -9.64 -15.85 -5.53
CA ALA A 334 -9.74 -16.05 -4.11
C ALA A 334 -10.42 -14.83 -3.45
N SER A 335 -11.14 -15.07 -2.32
CA SER A 335 -11.88 -14.00 -1.61
C SER A 335 -10.96 -13.08 -0.79
N HIS A 336 -9.92 -12.53 -1.43
CA HIS A 336 -8.95 -11.62 -0.82
C HIS A 336 -9.10 -10.16 -1.28
N GLY A 337 -10.02 -9.88 -2.22
CA GLY A 337 -10.37 -8.51 -2.64
C GLY A 337 -9.50 -7.93 -3.73
N GLY A 338 -8.68 -8.74 -4.40
CA GLY A 338 -7.80 -8.35 -5.49
C GLY A 338 -6.55 -7.61 -5.03
N GLN A 339 -5.44 -7.85 -5.74
CA GLN A 339 -4.17 -7.15 -5.54
C GLN A 339 -4.09 -5.92 -6.46
N ASN A 340 -2.95 -5.19 -6.40
CA ASN A 340 -2.75 -3.93 -7.09
C ASN A 340 -2.63 -4.10 -8.63
N PRO A 341 -3.58 -3.60 -9.45
CA PRO A 341 -3.46 -3.66 -10.91
C PRO A 341 -2.63 -2.52 -11.51
N ILE A 342 -2.31 -1.47 -10.74
CA ILE A 342 -1.70 -0.24 -11.24
C ILE A 342 -0.28 -0.50 -11.74
N GLU A 343 0.49 -1.28 -11.00
CA GLU A 343 1.90 -1.55 -11.32
C GLU A 343 2.07 -2.25 -12.68
N PRO A 344 1.41 -3.38 -12.99
CA PRO A 344 1.52 -4.01 -14.30
C PRO A 344 0.91 -3.14 -15.42
N ILE A 345 -0.14 -2.34 -15.14
CA ILE A 345 -0.72 -1.40 -16.12
C ILE A 345 0.30 -0.33 -16.52
N LYS A 346 1.01 0.26 -15.57
CA LYS A 346 2.06 1.26 -15.86
C LYS A 346 3.16 0.70 -16.75
N LEU A 347 3.48 -0.59 -16.60
CA LEU A 347 4.46 -1.30 -17.41
C LEU A 347 3.89 -1.88 -18.72
N GLY A 348 2.63 -1.57 -19.04
CA GLY A 348 2.01 -1.86 -20.34
C GLY A 348 1.43 -3.25 -20.48
N ALA A 349 1.16 -3.96 -19.38
CA ALA A 349 0.51 -5.25 -19.41
C ALA A 349 -1.01 -5.12 -19.65
N ALA A 350 -1.58 -6.06 -20.39
CA ALA A 350 -3.02 -6.31 -20.43
C ALA A 350 -3.44 -7.11 -19.20
N ILE A 351 -4.51 -6.69 -18.53
CA ILE A 351 -4.90 -7.17 -17.21
C ILE A 351 -6.06 -8.15 -17.27
N LEU A 352 -5.87 -9.29 -16.59
CA LEU A 352 -6.92 -10.24 -16.23
C LEU A 352 -7.09 -10.26 -14.70
N HIS A 353 -8.32 -10.43 -14.24
CA HIS A 353 -8.64 -10.52 -12.82
C HIS A 353 -9.88 -11.39 -12.58
N GLY A 354 -10.05 -11.88 -11.37
CA GLY A 354 -11.29 -12.53 -10.92
C GLY A 354 -12.33 -11.52 -10.43
N PRO A 355 -13.53 -11.97 -10.01
CA PRO A 355 -14.64 -11.10 -9.60
C PRO A 355 -14.42 -10.39 -8.25
N ASN A 356 -13.50 -10.85 -7.42
CA ASN A 356 -13.29 -10.34 -6.08
C ASN A 356 -12.24 -9.22 -6.08
N VAL A 357 -12.65 -7.96 -6.29
CA VAL A 357 -11.74 -6.82 -6.48
C VAL A 357 -12.03 -5.63 -5.55
N TRP A 358 -12.70 -5.84 -4.42
CA TRP A 358 -13.17 -4.76 -3.54
C TRP A 358 -12.06 -3.91 -2.91
N ASN A 359 -10.80 -4.37 -2.85
CA ASN A 359 -9.68 -3.56 -2.39
C ASN A 359 -9.34 -2.42 -3.36
N PHE A 360 -9.66 -2.60 -4.65
CA PHE A 360 -9.42 -1.66 -5.74
C PHE A 360 -10.70 -1.42 -6.57
N ALA A 361 -11.88 -1.50 -5.94
CA ALA A 361 -13.18 -1.49 -6.62
C ALA A 361 -13.34 -0.31 -7.60
N GLU A 362 -12.96 0.91 -7.19
CA GLU A 362 -13.07 2.10 -8.04
C GLU A 362 -12.19 2.00 -9.28
N ILE A 363 -10.98 1.46 -9.13
CA ILE A 363 -10.03 1.29 -10.24
C ILE A 363 -10.53 0.23 -11.21
N TYR A 364 -10.97 -0.93 -10.71
CA TYR A 364 -11.50 -2.00 -11.56
C TYR A 364 -12.81 -1.60 -12.24
N ALA A 365 -13.67 -0.81 -11.58
CA ALA A 365 -14.86 -0.25 -12.21
C ALA A 365 -14.49 0.69 -13.37
N ALA A 366 -13.52 1.57 -13.19
CA ALA A 366 -13.05 2.45 -14.25
C ALA A 366 -12.39 1.67 -15.41
N LEU A 367 -11.60 0.63 -15.09
CA LEU A 367 -11.00 -0.27 -16.09
C LEU A 367 -12.06 -1.05 -16.86
N GLY A 368 -13.12 -1.52 -16.18
CA GLY A 368 -14.26 -2.19 -16.84
C GLY A 368 -14.97 -1.28 -17.83
N ASN A 369 -15.25 -0.02 -17.41
CA ASN A 369 -15.90 0.97 -18.28
C ASN A 369 -15.08 1.34 -19.52
N SER A 370 -13.76 1.33 -19.40
CA SER A 370 -12.84 1.61 -20.52
C SER A 370 -12.40 0.38 -21.31
N HIS A 371 -12.87 -0.81 -20.92
CA HIS A 371 -12.37 -2.10 -21.44
C HIS A 371 -10.86 -2.30 -21.25
N GLY A 372 -10.28 -1.68 -20.22
CA GLY A 372 -8.85 -1.76 -19.88
C GLY A 372 -8.44 -3.00 -19.07
N ALA A 373 -9.40 -3.78 -18.57
CA ALA A 373 -9.17 -5.06 -17.91
C ALA A 373 -10.32 -6.01 -18.21
N GLN A 374 -10.08 -7.34 -18.05
CA GLN A 374 -11.10 -8.33 -18.28
C GLN A 374 -11.20 -9.30 -17.11
N GLU A 375 -12.44 -9.63 -16.75
CA GLU A 375 -12.75 -10.60 -15.72
C GLU A 375 -12.70 -12.01 -16.26
N VAL A 376 -12.15 -12.93 -15.45
CA VAL A 376 -12.10 -14.37 -15.69
C VAL A 376 -12.55 -15.11 -14.44
N THR A 377 -13.19 -16.25 -14.60
CA THR A 377 -13.78 -17.00 -13.47
C THR A 377 -13.12 -18.34 -13.21
N ASP A 378 -12.41 -18.87 -14.19
CA ASP A 378 -11.80 -20.20 -14.14
C ASP A 378 -10.67 -20.37 -15.17
N ALA A 379 -10.02 -21.54 -15.20
CA ALA A 379 -8.94 -21.85 -16.14
C ALA A 379 -9.40 -21.88 -17.62
N GLY A 380 -10.67 -22.14 -17.88
CA GLY A 380 -11.23 -22.16 -19.24
C GLY A 380 -11.33 -20.76 -19.80
N THR A 381 -12.04 -19.89 -19.08
CA THR A 381 -12.21 -18.46 -19.45
C THR A 381 -10.88 -17.73 -19.51
N PHE A 382 -9.96 -18.05 -18.59
CA PHE A 382 -8.60 -17.51 -18.62
C PHE A 382 -7.84 -17.95 -19.88
N ALA A 383 -7.82 -19.26 -20.18
CA ALA A 383 -7.11 -19.79 -21.35
C ALA A 383 -7.69 -19.27 -22.66
N GLU A 384 -9.02 -19.16 -22.77
CA GLU A 384 -9.70 -18.57 -23.94
C GLU A 384 -9.24 -17.14 -24.16
N ARG A 385 -9.26 -16.29 -23.12
CA ARG A 385 -8.89 -14.88 -23.23
C ARG A 385 -7.41 -14.69 -23.53
N VAL A 386 -6.54 -15.44 -22.86
CA VAL A 386 -5.10 -15.42 -23.12
C VAL A 386 -4.83 -15.89 -24.55
N GLY A 387 -5.46 -16.99 -24.99
CA GLY A 387 -5.31 -17.50 -26.35
C GLY A 387 -5.69 -16.47 -27.41
N ALA A 388 -6.81 -15.76 -27.23
CA ALA A 388 -7.23 -14.68 -28.14
C ALA A 388 -6.17 -13.56 -28.18
N TRP A 389 -5.67 -13.11 -27.03
CA TRP A 389 -4.66 -12.05 -26.98
C TRP A 389 -3.28 -12.45 -27.45
N LEU A 390 -2.95 -13.74 -27.44
CA LEU A 390 -1.71 -14.26 -28.02
C LEU A 390 -1.80 -14.34 -29.56
N GLN A 391 -3.00 -14.60 -30.10
CA GLN A 391 -3.27 -14.63 -31.54
C GLN A 391 -3.42 -13.21 -32.12
N ASP A 392 -4.09 -12.30 -31.38
CA ASP A 392 -4.24 -10.90 -31.79
C ASP A 392 -3.50 -9.94 -30.82
N ALA A 393 -2.25 -9.64 -31.17
CA ALA A 393 -1.45 -8.70 -30.43
C ALA A 393 -1.97 -7.24 -30.50
N ASN A 394 -2.84 -6.89 -31.47
CA ASN A 394 -3.43 -5.56 -31.58
C ASN A 394 -4.56 -5.40 -30.57
N GLU A 395 -5.45 -6.41 -30.44
CA GLU A 395 -6.48 -6.42 -29.39
C GLU A 395 -5.83 -6.26 -28.01
N ARG A 396 -4.83 -7.10 -27.70
CA ARG A 396 -4.09 -7.00 -26.45
C ARG A 396 -3.52 -5.61 -26.18
N ARG A 397 -2.86 -5.00 -27.19
CA ARG A 397 -2.29 -3.64 -27.06
C ARG A 397 -3.36 -2.58 -26.85
N THR A 398 -4.52 -2.73 -27.47
CA THR A 398 -5.66 -1.83 -27.30
C THR A 398 -6.17 -1.86 -25.87
N VAL A 399 -6.36 -3.05 -25.28
CA VAL A 399 -6.74 -3.23 -23.87
C VAL A 399 -5.70 -2.61 -22.92
N ALA A 400 -4.42 -2.92 -23.12
CA ALA A 400 -3.33 -2.37 -22.29
C ALA A 400 -3.22 -0.84 -22.40
N LYS A 401 -3.47 -0.27 -23.60
CA LYS A 401 -3.51 1.18 -23.81
C LYS A 401 -4.68 1.81 -23.05
N ALA A 402 -5.89 1.25 -23.19
CA ALA A 402 -7.07 1.73 -22.46
C ALA A 402 -6.86 1.70 -20.94
N ALA A 403 -6.23 0.62 -20.43
CA ALA A 403 -5.86 0.54 -19.02
C ALA A 403 -4.92 1.67 -18.58
N ARG A 404 -3.85 1.92 -19.35
CA ARG A 404 -2.90 2.99 -19.04
C ARG A 404 -3.53 4.37 -19.08
N GLU A 405 -4.35 4.66 -20.08
CA GLU A 405 -5.06 5.94 -20.20
C GLU A 405 -6.02 6.14 -19.01
N THR A 406 -6.72 5.09 -18.60
CA THR A 406 -7.61 5.13 -17.43
C THR A 406 -6.83 5.42 -16.14
N VAL A 407 -5.73 4.72 -15.89
CA VAL A 407 -4.90 4.95 -14.69
C VAL A 407 -4.29 6.35 -14.72
N ALA A 408 -3.83 6.82 -15.89
CA ALA A 408 -3.28 8.17 -16.04
C ALA A 408 -4.34 9.26 -15.78
N ALA A 409 -5.56 9.08 -16.26
CA ALA A 409 -6.66 10.02 -16.05
C ALA A 409 -7.10 10.13 -14.58
N LEU A 410 -6.99 9.02 -13.83
CA LEU A 410 -7.27 8.98 -12.40
C LEU A 410 -6.11 9.49 -11.52
N GLY A 411 -4.91 9.61 -12.09
CA GLY A 411 -3.69 10.06 -11.40
C GLY A 411 -3.67 11.55 -11.05
N GLY A 412 -2.50 12.04 -10.67
CA GLY A 412 -2.28 13.43 -10.27
C GLY A 412 -2.70 13.73 -8.82
N GLY A 413 -2.98 12.71 -8.02
CA GLY A 413 -3.30 12.84 -6.60
C GLY A 413 -2.13 13.40 -5.80
N LEU A 414 -0.90 13.05 -6.15
CA LEU A 414 0.31 13.56 -5.50
C LEU A 414 0.45 15.08 -5.64
N GLU A 415 0.34 15.61 -6.84
CA GLU A 415 0.48 17.05 -7.07
C GLU A 415 -0.67 17.84 -6.42
N ARG A 416 -1.91 17.34 -6.51
CA ARG A 416 -3.04 17.96 -5.80
C ARG A 416 -2.88 17.91 -4.27
N THR A 417 -2.34 16.82 -3.74
CA THR A 417 -2.04 16.69 -2.30
C THR A 417 -0.95 17.66 -1.89
N LEU A 418 0.15 17.76 -2.66
CA LEU A 418 1.23 18.71 -2.40
C LEU A 418 0.75 20.16 -2.46
N ALA A 419 -0.07 20.51 -3.44
CA ALA A 419 -0.68 21.84 -3.53
C ALA A 419 -1.54 22.18 -2.30
N ALA A 420 -2.30 21.21 -1.79
CA ALA A 420 -3.11 21.38 -0.58
C ALA A 420 -2.27 21.49 0.70
N LEU A 421 -1.09 20.87 0.74
CA LEU A 421 -0.15 20.93 1.87
C LEU A 421 0.72 22.21 1.86
N GLU A 422 0.92 22.84 0.71
CA GLU A 422 1.85 23.97 0.55
C GLU A 422 1.61 25.13 1.55
N PRO A 423 0.35 25.56 1.84
CA PRO A 423 0.12 26.61 2.83
C PRO A 423 0.67 26.27 4.22
N TYR A 424 0.51 25.02 4.66
CA TYR A 424 1.00 24.55 5.96
C TYR A 424 2.53 24.50 5.99
N LEU A 425 3.16 23.97 4.95
CA LEU A 425 4.62 23.92 4.84
C LEU A 425 5.24 25.31 4.79
N MET A 426 4.60 26.25 4.09
CA MET A 426 5.04 27.65 4.02
C MET A 426 4.92 28.34 5.38
N GLN A 427 3.81 28.16 6.08
CA GLN A 427 3.60 28.72 7.42
C GLN A 427 4.68 28.26 8.39
N ILE A 428 4.98 26.96 8.46
CA ILE A 428 6.03 26.40 9.32
C ILE A 428 7.39 27.04 9.04
N ARG A 429 7.73 27.26 7.77
CA ARG A 429 8.98 27.94 7.38
C ARG A 429 9.04 29.38 7.86
N LEU A 430 7.95 30.12 7.77
CA LEU A 430 7.86 31.50 8.21
C LEU A 430 8.02 31.62 9.74
N GLU A 431 7.30 30.77 10.48
CA GLU A 431 7.37 30.72 11.95
C GLU A 431 8.78 30.38 12.44
N ARG A 432 9.46 29.44 11.80
CA ARG A 432 10.85 29.07 12.13
C ARG A 432 11.86 30.18 11.78
N ARG A 433 11.65 30.93 10.70
CA ARG A 433 12.50 32.07 10.38
C ARG A 433 12.33 33.20 11.41
N ALA A 434 11.10 33.47 11.83
CA ALA A 434 10.81 34.45 12.86
C ALA A 434 11.37 34.06 14.23
N SER A 435 11.45 32.77 14.56
CA SER A 435 12.02 32.27 15.83
C SER A 435 13.55 32.27 15.85
N ASN A 436 14.22 32.35 14.71
CA ASN A 436 15.67 32.34 14.57
C ASN A 436 16.24 33.75 14.30
N ALA A 437 15.38 34.77 14.13
CA ALA A 437 15.72 36.19 13.96
C ALA A 437 15.58 36.94 15.29
#